data_b33e7d409864d4405c2460cbf29f9bd0
#
_entry.id   b33e7d409864d4405c2460cbf29f9bd0
#
_cell.length_a   1.000
_cell.length_b   1.000
_cell.length_c   1.000
_cell.angle_alpha   90.00
_cell.angle_beta   90.00
_cell.angle_gamma   90.00
#
_symmetry.space_group_name_H-M   'P 1'
#
loop_
_entity.id
_entity.type
_entity.pdbx_description
1 polymer ?
#
loop_
_entity_poly.entity_id
_entity_poly.type
_entity_poly.pdbx_seq_one_letter_code
_entity_poly.pdbx_strand_id
1 'polypeptide(L)'
;MSITKKINILLACIALLFSLLVIQDTFAKYLTDAEGEADMNIARWKILVNNKDIRNNSDISETITPTFLENEHIAKNIIAPTSEGYFDIVIDHTAADVSFNYKITLSPNTNSSVSDIVTTGYSINGGEITSLTDGETEISNDVLYSKTDTNKVIEIRIYIKWDDSETNKMDNTEDTNATKNGTPAKLDVNLSFKQIADTKGS
;
A
#
# COMPACT_ATOMS: atom_id res chain seq x y z
N MET A 1 73.16 -54.30 -12.26
CA MET A 1 72.68 -53.49 -11.14
C MET A 1 72.69 -54.41 -9.91
N SER A 2 73.44 -54.02 -8.88
CA SER A 2 73.56 -54.76 -7.63
C SER A 2 72.21 -54.98 -6.97
N ILE A 3 71.97 -56.10 -6.33
CA ILE A 3 70.76 -56.48 -5.61
C ILE A 3 70.38 -55.40 -4.59
N THR A 4 71.40 -54.84 -3.89
CA THR A 4 71.27 -53.78 -2.95
C THR A 4 70.66 -52.52 -3.57
N LYS A 5 71.02 -52.10 -4.76
CA LYS A 5 70.45 -50.99 -5.50
C LYS A 5 68.99 -51.22 -5.87
N LYS A 6 68.58 -52.41 -6.20
CA LYS A 6 67.20 -52.80 -6.52
C LYS A 6 66.32 -52.70 -5.24
N ILE A 7 66.82 -53.16 -4.10
CA ILE A 7 66.13 -53.14 -2.84
C ILE A 7 65.93 -51.67 -2.39
N ASN A 8 66.95 -50.81 -2.52
CA ASN A 8 66.80 -49.40 -2.15
C ASN A 8 65.81 -48.62 -3.04
N ILE A 9 65.78 -48.95 -4.32
CA ILE A 9 64.77 -48.34 -5.20
C ILE A 9 63.35 -48.79 -4.84
N LEU A 10 63.16 -50.08 -4.52
CA LEU A 10 61.85 -50.60 -4.10
C LEU A 10 61.39 -49.93 -2.80
N LEU A 11 62.28 -49.79 -1.81
CA LEU A 11 62.00 -49.11 -0.55
C LEU A 11 61.63 -47.63 -0.77
N ALA A 12 62.33 -46.92 -1.66
CA ALA A 12 62.03 -45.53 -2.00
C ALA A 12 60.64 -45.40 -2.68
N CYS A 13 60.27 -46.33 -3.56
CA CYS A 13 58.94 -46.36 -4.19
C CYS A 13 57.81 -46.60 -3.18
N ILE A 14 58.04 -47.52 -2.21
CA ILE A 14 57.09 -47.82 -1.14
C ILE A 14 56.90 -46.59 -0.25
N ALA A 15 57.99 -45.92 0.13
CA ALA A 15 57.93 -44.71 0.93
C ALA A 15 57.19 -43.57 0.23
N LEU A 16 57.41 -43.43 -1.07
CA LEU A 16 56.69 -42.44 -1.90
C LEU A 16 55.17 -42.73 -1.97
N LEU A 17 54.81 -44.00 -2.15
CA LEU A 17 53.38 -44.42 -2.15
C LEU A 17 52.74 -44.13 -0.78
N PHE A 18 53.38 -44.43 0.31
CA PHE A 18 52.87 -44.11 1.66
C PHE A 18 52.71 -42.61 1.88
N SER A 19 53.65 -41.80 1.42
CA SER A 19 53.56 -40.34 1.57
C SER A 19 52.37 -39.76 0.76
N LEU A 20 52.10 -40.31 -0.44
CA LEU A 20 50.95 -39.89 -1.23
C LEU A 20 49.59 -40.23 -0.57
N LEU A 21 49.50 -41.44 0.05
CA LEU A 21 48.29 -41.85 0.77
C LEU A 21 48.03 -40.97 1.98
N VAL A 22 49.09 -40.62 2.74
CA VAL A 22 48.97 -39.72 3.92
C VAL A 22 48.57 -38.32 3.50
N ILE A 23 49.05 -37.80 2.37
CA ILE A 23 48.68 -36.48 1.85
C ILE A 23 47.20 -36.47 1.45
N GLN A 24 46.69 -37.50 0.81
CA GLN A 24 45.25 -37.57 0.43
C GLN A 24 44.36 -37.57 1.67
N ASP A 25 44.74 -38.36 2.71
CA ASP A 25 43.95 -38.40 3.97
C ASP A 25 44.03 -37.09 4.75
N THR A 26 45.15 -36.36 4.64
CA THR A 26 45.32 -35.04 5.28
C THR A 26 44.53 -33.96 4.53
N PHE A 27 44.44 -34.00 3.20
CA PHE A 27 43.64 -33.05 2.45
C PHE A 27 42.12 -33.24 2.71
N ALA A 28 41.64 -34.48 2.80
CA ALA A 28 40.26 -34.78 3.13
C ALA A 28 39.84 -34.31 4.52
N LYS A 29 40.80 -34.23 5.44
CA LYS A 29 40.54 -33.81 6.81
C LYS A 29 40.36 -32.29 7.01
N TYR A 30 40.78 -31.47 6.04
CA TYR A 30 40.66 -30.02 6.07
C TYR A 30 39.53 -29.50 5.13
N LEU A 31 38.87 -30.35 4.38
CA LEU A 31 37.62 -30.00 3.69
C LEU A 31 36.47 -30.16 4.68
N THR A 32 36.18 -29.10 5.41
CA THR A 32 34.99 -29.02 6.22
C THR A 32 34.01 -28.22 5.42
N ASP A 33 33.06 -28.88 4.80
CA ASP A 33 31.90 -28.24 4.20
C ASP A 33 31.03 -27.75 5.36
N ALA A 34 30.91 -26.44 5.49
CA ALA A 34 29.96 -25.81 6.40
C ALA A 34 28.71 -25.49 5.57
N GLU A 35 27.68 -26.30 5.69
CA GLU A 35 26.35 -25.97 5.21
C GLU A 35 25.65 -25.14 6.27
N GLY A 36 25.16 -23.99 5.89
CA GLY A 36 24.39 -23.11 6.73
C GLY A 36 23.13 -22.68 6.02
N GLU A 37 21.99 -22.84 6.67
CA GLU A 37 20.74 -22.22 6.23
C GLU A 37 20.63 -20.85 6.92
N ALA A 38 20.33 -19.82 6.12
CA ALA A 38 20.04 -18.48 6.63
C ALA A 38 18.57 -18.22 6.46
N ASP A 39 17.83 -18.20 7.57
CA ASP A 39 16.43 -17.79 7.57
C ASP A 39 16.34 -16.27 7.41
N MET A 40 15.66 -15.81 6.38
CA MET A 40 15.39 -14.40 6.14
C MET A 40 13.91 -14.11 6.32
N ASN A 41 13.59 -13.16 7.19
CA ASN A 41 12.22 -12.69 7.35
C ASN A 41 11.86 -11.77 6.19
N ILE A 42 10.78 -12.13 5.49
CA ILE A 42 10.21 -11.28 4.44
C ILE A 42 9.34 -10.22 5.09
N ALA A 43 9.50 -8.96 4.66
CA ALA A 43 8.69 -7.84 5.14
C ALA A 43 7.20 -8.09 4.86
N ARG A 44 6.36 -7.86 5.86
CA ARG A 44 4.92 -7.96 5.71
C ARG A 44 4.41 -6.76 4.91
N TRP A 45 3.49 -7.03 4.02
CA TRP A 45 2.79 -6.02 3.24
C TRP A 45 1.28 -6.29 3.31
N LYS A 46 0.66 -5.82 4.39
CA LYS A 46 -0.79 -5.91 4.58
C LYS A 46 -1.32 -4.56 5.02
N ILE A 47 -2.20 -4.00 4.22
CA ILE A 47 -2.89 -2.75 4.48
C ILE A 47 -4.39 -3.05 4.45
N LEU A 48 -5.12 -2.57 5.46
CA LEU A 48 -6.57 -2.61 5.47
C LEU A 48 -7.10 -1.20 5.16
N VAL A 49 -8.10 -1.14 4.32
CA VAL A 49 -8.87 0.09 4.09
C VAL A 49 -10.29 -0.15 4.54
N ASN A 50 -10.77 0.64 5.48
CA ASN A 50 -12.08 0.46 6.13
C ASN A 50 -12.30 -1.01 6.57
N ASN A 51 -11.26 -1.62 7.18
CA ASN A 51 -11.21 -3.01 7.63
C ASN A 51 -11.19 -4.09 6.52
N LYS A 52 -11.15 -3.71 5.23
CA LYS A 52 -10.98 -4.66 4.12
C LYS A 52 -9.52 -4.78 3.70
N ASP A 53 -9.02 -5.99 3.54
CA ASP A 53 -7.66 -6.26 3.05
C ASP A 53 -7.61 -6.03 1.53
N ILE A 54 -6.90 -4.98 1.12
CA ILE A 54 -6.82 -4.55 -0.28
C ILE A 54 -6.11 -5.55 -1.20
N ARG A 55 -5.36 -6.51 -0.66
CA ARG A 55 -4.69 -7.56 -1.45
C ARG A 55 -5.69 -8.59 -1.98
N ASN A 56 -6.76 -8.83 -1.24
CA ASN A 56 -7.76 -9.86 -1.54
C ASN A 56 -9.03 -9.29 -2.15
N ASN A 57 -9.31 -8.03 -1.90
CA ASN A 57 -10.50 -7.34 -2.39
C ASN A 57 -10.20 -5.87 -2.63
N SER A 58 -10.11 -5.48 -3.88
CA SER A 58 -9.89 -4.10 -4.29
C SER A 58 -11.15 -3.23 -4.24
N ASP A 59 -12.34 -3.84 -4.12
CA ASP A 59 -13.60 -3.10 -4.04
C ASP A 59 -13.93 -2.77 -2.57
N ILE A 60 -13.86 -1.47 -2.25
CA ILE A 60 -14.19 -0.92 -0.94
C ILE A 60 -15.50 -0.11 -0.94
N SER A 61 -16.22 -0.07 -2.05
CA SER A 61 -17.42 0.77 -2.25
C SER A 61 -18.45 0.61 -1.14
N GLU A 62 -18.71 -0.61 -0.70
CA GLU A 62 -19.65 -0.90 0.39
C GLU A 62 -19.22 -0.35 1.76
N THR A 63 -17.95 0.03 1.93
CA THR A 63 -17.41 0.55 3.19
C THR A 63 -17.39 2.07 3.26
N ILE A 64 -17.62 2.73 2.12
CA ILE A 64 -17.67 4.18 2.03
C ILE A 64 -19.12 4.62 2.17
N THR A 65 -19.45 5.20 3.32
CA THR A 65 -20.80 5.68 3.60
C THR A 65 -20.76 7.19 3.83
N PRO A 66 -21.20 8.02 2.87
CA PRO A 66 -21.29 9.45 3.07
C PRO A 66 -22.29 9.82 4.17
N THR A 67 -21.93 10.84 4.93
CA THR A 67 -22.78 11.46 5.96
C THR A 67 -23.08 12.87 5.52
N PHE A 68 -24.36 13.21 5.35
CA PHE A 68 -24.81 14.57 5.04
C PHE A 68 -25.36 15.23 6.31
N LEU A 69 -25.00 16.49 6.50
CA LEU A 69 -25.38 17.26 7.67
C LEU A 69 -26.84 17.70 7.53
N GLU A 70 -27.56 17.62 8.66
CA GLU A 70 -28.91 18.15 8.76
C GLU A 70 -28.86 19.67 8.89
N ASN A 71 -29.79 20.35 8.26
CA ASN A 71 -30.06 21.77 8.47
C ASN A 71 -31.57 22.03 8.51
N GLU A 72 -31.99 23.27 8.62
CA GLU A 72 -33.41 23.61 8.71
C GLU A 72 -34.26 23.31 7.48
N HIS A 73 -33.57 22.99 6.33
CA HIS A 73 -34.25 22.74 5.05
C HIS A 73 -34.02 21.30 4.54
N ILE A 74 -32.98 20.61 5.02
CA ILE A 74 -32.55 19.30 4.52
C ILE A 74 -32.41 18.32 5.68
N ALA A 75 -33.10 17.18 5.59
CA ALA A 75 -33.04 16.12 6.58
C ALA A 75 -31.64 15.43 6.59
N LYS A 76 -31.28 14.87 7.74
CA LYS A 76 -30.02 14.16 7.93
C LYS A 76 -29.85 13.02 6.93
N ASN A 77 -28.64 12.88 6.39
CA ASN A 77 -28.26 11.87 5.40
C ASN A 77 -29.05 11.93 4.07
N ILE A 78 -29.67 13.05 3.79
CA ILE A 78 -30.24 13.33 2.47
C ILE A 78 -29.31 14.29 1.73
N ILE A 79 -29.06 13.98 0.47
CA ILE A 79 -28.33 14.88 -0.42
C ILE A 79 -29.32 15.69 -1.25
N ALA A 80 -29.10 16.99 -1.30
CA ALA A 80 -29.88 17.96 -2.06
C ALA A 80 -28.95 19.09 -2.51
N PRO A 81 -29.35 19.92 -3.48
CA PRO A 81 -28.57 21.12 -3.85
C PRO A 81 -28.16 21.92 -2.61
N THR A 82 -26.91 22.34 -2.57
CA THR A 82 -26.25 23.04 -1.45
C THR A 82 -25.92 22.20 -0.21
N SER A 83 -26.28 20.90 -0.14
CA SER A 83 -25.93 20.08 1.00
C SER A 83 -24.43 19.83 1.09
N GLU A 84 -23.95 19.78 2.32
CA GLU A 84 -22.56 19.47 2.66
C GLU A 84 -22.50 18.15 3.42
N GLY A 85 -21.45 17.39 3.17
CA GLY A 85 -21.26 16.11 3.80
C GLY A 85 -19.79 15.69 3.83
N TYR A 86 -19.57 14.49 4.32
CA TYR A 86 -18.24 13.90 4.36
C TYR A 86 -18.34 12.37 4.32
N PHE A 87 -17.23 11.72 4.02
CA PHE A 87 -17.02 10.31 4.26
C PHE A 87 -15.61 10.05 4.75
N ASP A 88 -15.42 8.93 5.44
CA ASP A 88 -14.15 8.59 6.06
C ASP A 88 -13.49 7.41 5.33
N ILE A 89 -12.16 7.51 5.17
CA ILE A 89 -11.28 6.44 4.71
C ILE A 89 -10.28 6.17 5.83
N VAL A 90 -10.30 4.95 6.35
CA VAL A 90 -9.40 4.51 7.42
C VAL A 90 -8.38 3.55 6.84
N ILE A 91 -7.10 3.90 6.92
CA ILE A 91 -5.98 3.08 6.45
C ILE A 91 -5.29 2.49 7.67
N ASP A 92 -5.43 1.18 7.88
CA ASP A 92 -4.70 0.45 8.92
C ASP A 92 -3.51 -0.27 8.29
N HIS A 93 -2.32 0.13 8.69
CA HIS A 93 -1.05 -0.42 8.24
C HIS A 93 -0.26 -1.14 9.34
N THR A 94 -0.94 -1.60 10.40
CA THR A 94 -0.33 -2.32 11.52
C THR A 94 0.52 -3.53 11.09
N ALA A 95 0.14 -4.15 9.98
CA ALA A 95 0.84 -5.30 9.41
C ALA A 95 1.66 -4.97 8.15
N ALA A 96 2.15 -3.73 8.04
CA ALA A 96 3.12 -3.31 7.03
C ALA A 96 4.47 -3.00 7.70
N ASP A 97 5.53 -3.64 7.22
CA ASP A 97 6.90 -3.52 7.77
C ASP A 97 7.79 -2.61 6.89
N VAL A 98 7.22 -1.90 5.94
CA VAL A 98 7.92 -1.03 4.99
C VAL A 98 7.21 0.30 4.83
N SER A 99 7.97 1.33 4.46
CA SER A 99 7.43 2.63 4.08
C SER A 99 6.63 2.54 2.78
N PHE A 100 5.58 3.35 2.67
CA PHE A 100 4.75 3.41 1.47
C PHE A 100 4.18 4.80 1.25
N ASN A 101 3.83 5.08 0.00
CA ASN A 101 2.98 6.19 -0.40
C ASN A 101 1.56 5.69 -0.59
N TYR A 102 0.58 6.42 -0.12
CA TYR A 102 -0.81 6.25 -0.53
C TYR A 102 -1.27 7.42 -1.38
N LYS A 103 -2.16 7.12 -2.31
CA LYS A 103 -2.80 8.10 -3.17
C LYS A 103 -4.30 7.79 -3.24
N ILE A 104 -5.12 8.78 -2.98
CA ILE A 104 -6.57 8.75 -3.14
C ILE A 104 -6.90 9.69 -4.29
N THR A 105 -7.58 9.19 -5.31
CA THR A 105 -8.05 9.99 -6.44
C THR A 105 -9.57 9.99 -6.43
N LEU A 106 -10.14 11.17 -6.52
CA LEU A 106 -11.58 11.42 -6.51
C LEU A 106 -12.00 11.91 -7.90
N SER A 107 -13.06 11.36 -8.45
CA SER A 107 -13.57 11.81 -9.76
C SER A 107 -15.08 11.63 -9.86
N PRO A 108 -15.76 12.47 -10.64
CA PRO A 108 -17.18 12.27 -10.93
C PRO A 108 -17.41 10.90 -11.57
N ASN A 109 -18.43 10.18 -11.10
CA ASN A 109 -18.81 8.90 -11.70
C ASN A 109 -19.71 9.14 -12.92
N THR A 110 -19.41 8.50 -14.04
CA THR A 110 -20.16 8.65 -15.29
C THR A 110 -21.61 8.15 -15.22
N ASN A 111 -21.93 7.34 -14.21
CA ASN A 111 -23.27 6.84 -13.93
C ASN A 111 -23.91 7.56 -12.73
N SER A 112 -23.39 8.70 -12.34
CA SER A 112 -24.01 9.55 -11.32
C SER A 112 -25.28 10.19 -11.89
N SER A 113 -26.28 10.37 -11.03
CA SER A 113 -27.51 11.07 -11.42
C SER A 113 -27.32 12.58 -11.47
N VAL A 114 -26.27 13.09 -10.84
CA VAL A 114 -25.89 14.49 -10.83
C VAL A 114 -24.37 14.61 -10.99
N SER A 115 -23.94 15.63 -11.70
CA SER A 115 -22.51 15.88 -11.99
C SER A 115 -21.86 16.85 -11.01
N ASP A 116 -22.64 17.50 -10.15
CA ASP A 116 -22.24 18.67 -9.36
C ASP A 116 -21.76 18.32 -7.94
N ILE A 117 -21.49 17.03 -7.70
CA ILE A 117 -20.86 16.62 -6.44
C ILE A 117 -19.36 16.91 -6.51
N VAL A 118 -18.92 17.88 -5.73
CA VAL A 118 -17.52 18.32 -5.66
C VAL A 118 -16.88 17.94 -4.33
N THR A 119 -15.58 17.73 -4.34
CA THR A 119 -14.77 17.58 -3.14
C THR A 119 -14.23 18.94 -2.73
N THR A 120 -14.47 19.36 -1.51
CA THR A 120 -14.08 20.69 -1.03
C THR A 120 -12.80 20.70 -0.20
N GLY A 121 -12.43 19.56 0.37
CA GLY A 121 -11.23 19.44 1.19
C GLY A 121 -11.12 18.09 1.87
N TYR A 122 -10.09 17.94 2.69
CA TYR A 122 -9.89 16.77 3.52
C TYR A 122 -9.18 17.11 4.83
N SER A 123 -9.30 16.26 5.83
CA SER A 123 -8.47 16.31 7.04
C SER A 123 -7.89 14.95 7.36
N ILE A 124 -6.72 14.91 7.99
CA ILE A 124 -6.03 13.68 8.39
C ILE A 124 -5.97 13.63 9.92
N ASN A 125 -6.40 12.51 10.50
CA ASN A 125 -6.37 12.25 11.95
C ASN A 125 -7.04 13.36 12.77
N GLY A 126 -8.13 13.92 12.27
CA GLY A 126 -8.84 15.02 12.94
C GLY A 126 -8.08 16.35 12.97
N GLY A 127 -7.04 16.52 12.17
CA GLY A 127 -6.29 17.76 12.03
C GLY A 127 -7.06 18.83 11.26
N GLU A 128 -6.36 19.90 10.89
CA GLU A 128 -6.92 21.01 10.12
C GLU A 128 -7.41 20.56 8.75
N ILE A 129 -8.44 21.22 8.25
CA ILE A 129 -8.99 20.96 6.91
C ILE A 129 -8.06 21.57 5.87
N THR A 130 -7.52 20.73 5.00
CA THR A 130 -6.83 21.17 3.79
C THR A 130 -7.89 21.33 2.70
N SER A 131 -8.06 22.55 2.20
CA SER A 131 -8.97 22.81 1.08
C SER A 131 -8.41 22.26 -0.21
N LEU A 132 -9.26 21.62 -1.01
CA LEU A 132 -8.96 21.25 -2.38
C LEU A 132 -9.48 22.36 -3.30
N THR A 133 -8.63 22.86 -4.18
CA THR A 133 -9.01 23.84 -5.19
C THR A 133 -9.72 23.13 -6.37
N ASP A 134 -10.50 23.89 -7.13
CA ASP A 134 -11.23 23.38 -8.27
C ASP A 134 -10.30 22.59 -9.22
N GLY A 135 -10.63 21.30 -9.44
CA GLY A 135 -9.83 20.39 -10.25
C GLY A 135 -8.77 19.59 -9.50
N GLU A 136 -8.48 19.88 -8.22
CA GLU A 136 -7.66 19.00 -7.38
C GLU A 136 -8.51 17.82 -6.90
N THR A 137 -8.16 16.64 -7.39
CA THR A 137 -8.88 15.40 -7.10
C THR A 137 -7.97 14.37 -6.43
N GLU A 138 -6.78 14.77 -6.02
CA GLU A 138 -5.75 13.85 -5.52
C GLU A 138 -5.31 14.23 -4.09
N ILE A 139 -5.33 13.24 -3.20
CA ILE A 139 -4.76 13.30 -1.85
C ILE A 139 -3.66 12.25 -1.79
N SER A 140 -2.43 12.66 -1.50
CA SER A 140 -1.27 11.76 -1.46
C SER A 140 -0.37 12.09 -0.29
N ASN A 141 0.16 11.05 0.38
CA ASN A 141 1.13 11.25 1.46
C ASN A 141 2.04 10.02 1.61
N ASP A 142 3.25 10.26 2.13
CA ASP A 142 4.23 9.24 2.45
C ASP A 142 4.07 8.78 3.91
N VAL A 143 4.04 7.48 4.11
CA VAL A 143 4.02 6.84 5.42
C VAL A 143 5.35 6.15 5.65
N LEU A 144 6.18 6.74 6.51
CA LEU A 144 7.49 6.19 6.82
C LEU A 144 7.37 5.10 7.87
N TYR A 145 8.06 3.99 7.64
CA TYR A 145 8.14 2.93 8.64
C TYR A 145 8.91 3.39 9.88
N SER A 146 8.32 3.23 11.05
CA SER A 146 8.97 3.48 12.32
C SER A 146 8.64 2.36 13.31
N LYS A 147 9.69 1.82 13.98
CA LYS A 147 9.51 0.84 15.04
C LYS A 147 8.87 1.41 16.30
N THR A 148 9.01 2.71 16.52
CA THR A 148 8.51 3.41 17.72
C THR A 148 7.13 4.01 17.54
N ASP A 149 6.64 4.07 16.31
CA ASP A 149 5.31 4.57 16.03
C ASP A 149 4.26 3.55 16.47
N THR A 150 3.48 3.93 17.46
CA THR A 150 2.37 3.12 18.00
C THR A 150 1.05 3.37 17.28
N ASN A 151 0.92 4.50 16.58
CA ASN A 151 -0.27 4.79 15.79
C ASN A 151 -0.08 4.32 14.34
N LYS A 152 -0.65 3.17 14.04
CA LYS A 152 -0.60 2.54 12.72
C LYS A 152 -1.90 2.70 11.94
N VAL A 153 -2.74 3.65 12.33
CA VAL A 153 -4.02 3.94 11.69
C VAL A 153 -4.02 5.40 11.24
N ILE A 154 -4.42 5.62 10.00
CA ILE A 154 -4.58 6.95 9.40
C ILE A 154 -6.06 7.10 9.07
N GLU A 155 -6.70 8.11 9.67
CA GLU A 155 -8.09 8.47 9.40
C GLU A 155 -8.12 9.69 8.47
N ILE A 156 -8.71 9.52 7.29
CA ILE A 156 -8.82 10.59 6.29
C ILE A 156 -10.30 10.89 6.12
N ARG A 157 -10.70 12.09 6.50
CA ARG A 157 -12.06 12.59 6.26
C ARG A 157 -12.05 13.44 5.01
N ILE A 158 -12.92 13.12 4.07
CA ILE A 158 -13.07 13.82 2.79
C ILE A 158 -14.39 14.56 2.82
N TYR A 159 -14.34 15.87 2.61
CA TYR A 159 -15.50 16.74 2.60
C TYR A 159 -16.02 16.90 1.19
N ILE A 160 -17.33 16.76 1.05
CA ILE A 160 -18.05 16.84 -0.22
C ILE A 160 -19.19 17.84 -0.12
N LYS A 161 -19.54 18.41 -1.25
CA LYS A 161 -20.65 19.35 -1.36
C LYS A 161 -21.38 19.10 -2.68
N TRP A 162 -22.70 19.25 -2.68
CA TRP A 162 -23.44 19.47 -3.90
C TRP A 162 -23.35 20.95 -4.26
N ASP A 163 -22.58 21.30 -5.28
CA ASP A 163 -22.34 22.67 -5.67
C ASP A 163 -23.42 23.16 -6.63
N ASP A 164 -24.33 23.93 -6.11
CA ASP A 164 -25.44 24.58 -6.82
C ASP A 164 -25.12 26.04 -7.19
N SER A 165 -23.82 26.35 -7.39
CA SER A 165 -23.40 27.70 -7.76
C SER A 165 -23.56 27.92 -9.28
N GLU A 166 -24.00 29.14 -9.66
CA GLU A 166 -24.14 29.54 -11.08
C GLU A 166 -22.81 29.50 -11.86
N THR A 167 -21.68 29.44 -11.15
CA THR A 167 -20.33 29.38 -11.74
C THR A 167 -19.92 27.95 -12.12
N ASN A 168 -20.53 26.95 -11.50
CA ASN A 168 -20.31 25.53 -11.81
C ASN A 168 -21.56 24.96 -12.45
N LYS A 169 -21.51 24.62 -13.68
CA LYS A 169 -22.42 23.80 -14.51
C LYS A 169 -23.74 23.35 -13.88
N MET A 170 -24.42 24.22 -13.13
CA MET A 170 -25.72 23.94 -12.56
C MET A 170 -26.68 23.47 -13.67
N ASP A 171 -27.10 22.20 -13.61
CA ASP A 171 -28.11 21.63 -14.50
C ASP A 171 -29.38 21.31 -13.73
N ASN A 172 -30.25 22.29 -13.55
CA ASN A 172 -31.54 22.12 -12.89
C ASN A 172 -32.40 21.03 -13.54
N THR A 173 -32.11 20.66 -14.79
CA THR A 173 -32.84 19.60 -15.51
C THR A 173 -32.33 18.25 -15.03
N GLU A 174 -31.00 18.09 -14.86
CA GLU A 174 -30.37 16.89 -14.34
C GLU A 174 -30.84 16.65 -12.91
N ASP A 175 -30.80 17.67 -12.04
CA ASP A 175 -31.23 17.59 -10.64
C ASP A 175 -32.70 17.18 -10.51
N THR A 176 -33.55 17.80 -11.31
CA THR A 176 -34.98 17.44 -11.36
C THR A 176 -35.19 16.01 -11.81
N ASN A 177 -34.44 15.54 -12.80
CA ASN A 177 -34.52 14.17 -13.29
C ASN A 177 -33.97 13.17 -12.27
N ALA A 178 -32.88 13.48 -11.56
CA ALA A 178 -32.36 12.65 -10.51
C ALA A 178 -33.37 12.42 -9.39
N THR A 179 -34.05 13.49 -8.97
CA THR A 179 -35.11 13.43 -7.95
C THR A 179 -36.30 12.57 -8.44
N LYS A 180 -36.73 12.73 -9.68
CA LYS A 180 -37.86 11.97 -10.24
C LYS A 180 -37.56 10.49 -10.41
N ASN A 181 -36.33 10.15 -10.81
CA ASN A 181 -35.94 8.79 -11.13
C ASN A 181 -35.44 8.02 -9.93
N GLY A 182 -35.15 8.70 -8.81
CA GLY A 182 -34.60 8.10 -7.59
C GLY A 182 -33.21 7.46 -7.80
N THR A 183 -32.47 7.94 -8.81
CA THR A 183 -31.13 7.44 -9.10
C THR A 183 -30.10 8.10 -8.17
N PRO A 184 -29.13 7.34 -7.61
CA PRO A 184 -28.20 7.89 -6.65
C PRO A 184 -27.14 8.78 -7.31
N ALA A 185 -26.75 9.84 -6.62
CA ALA A 185 -25.52 10.57 -6.90
C ALA A 185 -24.30 9.69 -6.54
N LYS A 186 -23.26 9.72 -7.37
CA LYS A 186 -22.07 8.86 -7.21
C LYS A 186 -20.79 9.65 -7.42
N LEU A 187 -19.78 9.29 -6.63
CA LEU A 187 -18.41 9.77 -6.75
C LEU A 187 -17.49 8.55 -6.80
N ASP A 188 -16.54 8.53 -7.74
CA ASP A 188 -15.52 7.48 -7.80
C ASP A 188 -14.39 7.82 -6.83
N VAL A 189 -14.00 6.84 -6.03
CA VAL A 189 -12.91 6.92 -5.06
C VAL A 189 -11.91 5.82 -5.37
N ASN A 190 -10.75 6.18 -5.90
CA ASN A 190 -9.69 5.24 -6.24
C ASN A 190 -8.52 5.37 -5.26
N LEU A 191 -8.08 4.26 -4.70
CA LEU A 191 -6.93 4.19 -3.81
C LEU A 191 -5.80 3.40 -4.44
N SER A 192 -4.59 3.92 -4.32
CA SER A 192 -3.38 3.18 -4.69
C SER A 192 -2.34 3.26 -3.58
N PHE A 193 -1.57 2.19 -3.41
CA PHE A 193 -0.51 2.07 -2.43
C PHE A 193 0.76 1.61 -3.13
N LYS A 194 1.86 2.33 -2.90
CA LYS A 194 3.15 2.03 -3.51
C LYS A 194 4.22 1.98 -2.43
N GLN A 195 4.97 0.88 -2.36
CA GLN A 195 6.12 0.80 -1.48
C GLN A 195 7.16 1.85 -1.87
N ILE A 196 7.71 2.53 -0.86
CA ILE A 196 8.87 3.42 -1.04
C ILE A 196 10.11 2.55 -0.93
N ALA A 197 10.81 2.36 -2.06
CA ALA A 197 12.09 1.68 -2.10
C ALA A 197 13.20 2.70 -1.86
N ASP A 198 14.21 2.35 -1.05
CA ASP A 198 15.41 3.18 -0.90
C ASP A 198 16.21 3.10 -2.21
N THR A 199 16.33 4.22 -2.91
CA THR A 199 17.09 4.32 -4.15
C THR A 199 18.60 4.50 -3.92
N LYS A 200 19.09 4.25 -2.71
CA LYS A 200 20.51 4.31 -2.41
C LYS A 200 21.20 3.02 -2.86
N GLY A 201 21.85 3.08 -3.99
CA GLY A 201 22.90 2.14 -4.35
C GLY A 201 22.78 1.49 -5.71
N SER A 202 23.17 2.19 -6.73
CA SER A 202 23.82 1.62 -7.92
C SER A 202 25.15 2.34 -8.11
#